data_87d23015bd330a2beb454c8bc01465c6
#
_entry.id   87d23015bd330a2beb454c8bc01465c6
#
_cell.length_a   1.000
_cell.length_b   1.000
_cell.length_c   1.000
_cell.angle_alpha   90.00
_cell.angle_beta   90.00
_cell.angle_gamma   90.00
#
_symmetry.space_group_name_H-M   'P 1'
#
loop_
_entity.id
_entity.type
_entity.pdbx_description
1 polymer ?
#
loop_
_entity_poly.entity_id
_entity_poly.type
_entity_poly.pdbx_seq_one_letter_code
_entity_poly.pdbx_strand_id
1 'polypeptide(L)'
;MSSIVSADPFRCRMWSLHDRLQKHVSEDNCREEIHSFKEYGQLVPVLGRTLQGDPGADIELIYGARRLFVARHIKTALLVELRELSDREAIIAMDVENRQRQDLSPYERGLSYARWLRAGYFRSQHDLARALGLSASQVSRLLKLARLPSVIVEAFGSAVDIHEGWGSDLVDAIEDPARRTAAIRTARTINAALPRPAASEVYRQLLASSARGRKLKALAHDQVVNGEDGTPLFRVRHQRNSIALVLPHEKVSHRCLEAIEDAVARIMDRPDGAATYSSTAPRLSTDTGPMLRVRA
;
A
#
# COMPACT_ATOMS: atom_id res chain seq x y z
N MET A 1 3.39 -27.69 -21.72
CA MET A 1 4.61 -28.37 -21.18
C MET A 1 5.66 -27.30 -20.96
N SER A 2 6.52 -27.42 -19.92
CA SER A 2 7.64 -26.49 -19.75
C SER A 2 8.93 -27.20 -20.19
N SER A 3 9.83 -26.47 -20.85
CA SER A 3 11.16 -26.95 -21.22
C SER A 3 12.20 -25.89 -20.87
N ILE A 4 13.38 -26.32 -20.39
CA ILE A 4 14.51 -25.42 -20.18
C ILE A 4 15.41 -25.52 -21.40
N VAL A 5 15.70 -24.37 -22.01
CA VAL A 5 16.55 -24.27 -23.18
C VAL A 5 17.70 -23.30 -22.93
N SER A 6 18.82 -23.52 -23.61
CA SER A 6 19.93 -22.58 -23.70
C SER A 6 19.72 -21.70 -24.93
N ALA A 7 19.47 -20.41 -24.72
CA ALA A 7 19.12 -19.48 -25.76
C ALA A 7 20.23 -18.43 -26.01
N ASP A 8 20.32 -17.92 -27.22
CA ASP A 8 21.11 -16.75 -27.52
C ASP A 8 20.46 -15.52 -26.85
N PRO A 9 21.11 -14.82 -25.91
CA PRO A 9 20.54 -13.66 -25.22
C PRO A 9 20.27 -12.49 -26.17
N PHE A 10 20.90 -12.42 -27.34
CA PHE A 10 20.65 -11.41 -28.34
C PHE A 10 19.37 -11.70 -29.17
N ARG A 11 18.91 -12.94 -29.18
CA ARG A 11 17.64 -13.38 -29.78
C ARG A 11 16.47 -13.41 -28.75
N CYS A 12 16.72 -12.96 -27.50
CA CYS A 12 15.71 -12.80 -26.47
C CYS A 12 15.37 -11.33 -26.28
N ARG A 13 14.10 -10.98 -26.15
CA ARG A 13 13.68 -9.62 -25.77
C ARG A 13 12.81 -9.65 -24.53
N MET A 14 12.79 -8.54 -23.77
CA MET A 14 11.83 -8.38 -22.68
C MET A 14 10.43 -8.11 -23.24
N TRP A 15 9.42 -8.69 -22.61
CA TRP A 15 8.03 -8.40 -22.92
C TRP A 15 7.72 -6.92 -22.72
N SER A 16 6.93 -6.33 -23.61
CA SER A 16 6.61 -4.89 -23.60
C SER A 16 5.84 -4.45 -22.34
N LEU A 17 5.12 -5.36 -21.68
CA LEU A 17 4.44 -5.11 -20.42
C LEU A 17 5.37 -5.18 -19.19
N HIS A 18 6.62 -5.58 -19.38
CA HIS A 18 7.62 -5.57 -18.33
C HIS A 18 8.10 -4.15 -18.05
N ASP A 19 7.46 -3.48 -17.09
CA ASP A 19 7.49 -2.04 -16.92
C ASP A 19 8.79 -1.42 -16.50
N ARG A 20 9.64 -2.15 -15.86
CA ARG A 20 10.42 -1.48 -14.83
C ARG A 20 11.92 -1.42 -15.07
N LEU A 21 12.48 -2.31 -15.83
CA LEU A 21 13.88 -2.66 -15.56
C LEU A 21 14.91 -2.11 -16.53
N GLN A 22 14.52 -1.54 -17.64
CA GLN A 22 15.53 -0.96 -18.55
C GLN A 22 16.22 0.28 -17.94
N LYS A 23 15.55 1.00 -17.03
CA LYS A 23 16.11 2.20 -16.37
C LYS A 23 17.05 1.90 -15.19
N HIS A 24 17.00 0.69 -14.62
CA HIS A 24 17.73 0.32 -13.42
C HIS A 24 18.68 -0.87 -13.60
N VAL A 25 18.91 -1.29 -14.84
CA VAL A 25 19.86 -2.36 -15.16
C VAL A 25 21.13 -1.75 -15.73
N SER A 26 22.20 -1.79 -14.94
CA SER A 26 23.52 -1.32 -15.32
C SER A 26 24.58 -2.30 -14.82
N GLU A 27 25.81 -2.16 -15.31
CA GLU A 27 26.93 -2.97 -14.85
C GLU A 27 27.16 -2.84 -13.33
N ASP A 28 27.07 -1.62 -12.82
CA ASP A 28 27.22 -1.36 -11.38
C ASP A 28 26.16 -2.07 -10.55
N ASN A 29 24.90 -2.00 -10.98
CA ASN A 29 23.77 -2.61 -10.26
C ASN A 29 23.72 -4.14 -10.40
N CYS A 30 24.42 -4.71 -11.38
CA CYS A 30 24.47 -6.15 -11.66
C CYS A 30 25.83 -6.77 -11.37
N ARG A 31 26.71 -6.07 -10.67
CA ARG A 31 28.11 -6.52 -10.44
C ARG A 31 28.18 -7.88 -9.74
N GLU A 32 27.36 -8.08 -8.72
CA GLU A 32 27.32 -9.36 -7.99
C GLU A 32 26.79 -10.50 -8.86
N GLU A 33 25.73 -10.23 -9.65
CA GLU A 33 25.21 -11.23 -10.58
C GLU A 33 26.20 -11.53 -11.71
N ILE A 34 26.93 -10.54 -12.22
CA ILE A 34 27.98 -10.75 -13.22
C ILE A 34 29.09 -11.67 -12.66
N HIS A 35 29.50 -11.43 -11.42
CA HIS A 35 30.49 -12.28 -10.75
C HIS A 35 29.96 -13.71 -10.58
N SER A 36 28.76 -13.88 -10.04
CA SER A 36 28.12 -15.18 -9.86
C SER A 36 27.95 -15.95 -11.17
N PHE A 37 27.56 -15.28 -12.26
CA PHE A 37 27.41 -15.92 -13.58
C PHE A 37 28.75 -16.40 -14.14
N LYS A 38 29.83 -15.64 -13.90
CA LYS A 38 31.17 -16.04 -14.35
C LYS A 38 31.70 -17.25 -13.58
N GLU A 39 31.37 -17.35 -12.30
CA GLU A 39 31.90 -18.39 -11.42
C GLU A 39 31.06 -19.68 -11.46
N TYR A 40 29.73 -19.55 -11.42
CA TYR A 40 28.82 -20.70 -11.27
C TYR A 40 27.88 -20.88 -12.48
N GLY A 41 27.91 -19.99 -13.47
CA GLY A 41 26.92 -19.96 -14.53
C GLY A 41 25.56 -19.45 -14.04
N GLN A 42 24.55 -19.59 -14.88
CA GLN A 42 23.16 -19.25 -14.51
C GLN A 42 22.51 -20.42 -13.77
N LEU A 43 22.25 -20.25 -12.46
CA LEU A 43 21.65 -21.28 -11.62
C LEU A 43 20.13 -21.38 -11.76
N VAL A 44 19.45 -20.25 -12.01
CA VAL A 44 17.97 -20.17 -12.08
C VAL A 44 17.56 -19.67 -13.46
N PRO A 45 16.77 -20.42 -14.24
CA PRO A 45 16.31 -19.98 -15.54
C PRO A 45 15.40 -18.75 -15.43
N VAL A 46 15.33 -17.98 -16.50
CA VAL A 46 14.32 -16.93 -16.68
C VAL A 46 13.08 -17.54 -17.31
N LEU A 47 11.91 -16.91 -17.14
CA LEU A 47 10.68 -17.37 -17.80
C LEU A 47 10.49 -16.64 -19.12
N GLY A 48 10.23 -17.40 -20.17
CA GLY A 48 9.95 -16.86 -21.49
C GLY A 48 8.89 -17.68 -22.24
N ARG A 49 8.45 -17.12 -23.36
CA ARG A 49 7.59 -17.79 -24.34
C ARG A 49 8.17 -17.61 -25.74
N THR A 50 7.90 -18.55 -26.62
CA THR A 50 8.36 -18.49 -28.01
C THR A 50 7.63 -17.38 -28.75
N LEU A 51 8.37 -16.60 -29.55
CA LEU A 51 7.84 -15.66 -30.51
C LEU A 51 7.81 -16.30 -31.90
N GLN A 52 6.70 -16.12 -32.59
CA GLN A 52 6.59 -16.53 -33.98
C GLN A 52 6.55 -15.29 -34.87
N GLY A 53 7.35 -15.33 -35.96
CA GLY A 53 7.32 -14.30 -37.00
C GLY A 53 8.02 -12.98 -36.64
N ASP A 54 8.77 -12.90 -35.53
CA ASP A 54 9.59 -11.74 -35.22
C ASP A 54 11.02 -11.93 -35.75
N PRO A 55 11.48 -11.11 -36.70
CA PRO A 55 12.83 -11.27 -37.25
C PRO A 55 13.95 -10.93 -36.27
N GLY A 56 13.65 -10.19 -35.22
CA GLY A 56 14.63 -9.70 -34.22
C GLY A 56 14.78 -10.57 -33.00
N ALA A 57 13.79 -11.42 -32.67
CA ALA A 57 13.80 -12.22 -31.45
C ALA A 57 13.01 -13.53 -31.62
N ASP A 58 13.50 -14.59 -31.01
CA ASP A 58 12.85 -15.91 -30.97
C ASP A 58 12.08 -16.12 -29.67
N ILE A 59 12.50 -15.43 -28.60
CA ILE A 59 11.95 -15.60 -27.25
C ILE A 59 11.60 -14.25 -26.65
N GLU A 60 10.39 -14.17 -26.10
CA GLU A 60 9.94 -13.06 -25.28
C GLU A 60 10.00 -13.44 -23.80
N LEU A 61 10.80 -12.71 -23.03
CA LEU A 61 11.01 -12.96 -21.61
C LEU A 61 9.93 -12.25 -20.78
N ILE A 62 9.28 -13.01 -19.94
CA ILE A 62 8.24 -12.52 -19.03
C ILE A 62 8.87 -11.86 -17.80
N TYR A 63 9.95 -12.46 -17.27
CA TYR A 63 10.79 -11.86 -16.22
C TYR A 63 12.26 -12.29 -16.38
N GLY A 64 13.16 -11.61 -15.65
CA GLY A 64 14.60 -11.93 -15.66
C GLY A 64 15.47 -10.91 -16.40
N ALA A 65 15.07 -9.63 -16.46
CA ALA A 65 15.81 -8.59 -17.18
C ALA A 65 17.28 -8.43 -16.72
N ARG A 66 17.56 -8.58 -15.42
CA ARG A 66 18.95 -8.52 -14.90
C ARG A 66 19.78 -9.68 -15.47
N ARG A 67 19.24 -10.90 -15.47
CA ARG A 67 19.91 -12.09 -16.04
C ARG A 67 20.14 -11.96 -17.54
N LEU A 68 19.15 -11.42 -18.28
CA LEU A 68 19.32 -11.11 -19.71
C LEU A 68 20.46 -10.10 -19.92
N PHE A 69 20.51 -9.04 -19.14
CA PHE A 69 21.58 -8.05 -19.22
C PHE A 69 22.94 -8.70 -18.95
N VAL A 70 23.07 -9.47 -17.87
CA VAL A 70 24.31 -10.16 -17.51
C VAL A 70 24.76 -11.12 -18.61
N ALA A 71 23.85 -11.96 -19.13
CA ALA A 71 24.15 -12.89 -20.22
C ALA A 71 24.66 -12.18 -21.47
N ARG A 72 24.06 -11.05 -21.84
CA ARG A 72 24.53 -10.19 -22.94
C ARG A 72 25.89 -9.57 -22.66
N HIS A 73 26.09 -9.05 -21.42
CA HIS A 73 27.33 -8.39 -21.02
C HIS A 73 28.54 -9.34 -21.08
N ILE A 74 28.39 -10.54 -20.55
CA ILE A 74 29.47 -11.54 -20.57
C ILE A 74 29.44 -12.47 -21.78
N LYS A 75 28.49 -12.26 -22.69
CA LYS A 75 28.33 -13.01 -23.95
C LYS A 75 28.18 -14.53 -23.74
N THR A 76 27.38 -14.92 -22.77
CA THR A 76 27.07 -16.32 -22.48
C THR A 76 25.61 -16.63 -22.84
N ALA A 77 25.30 -17.91 -23.01
CA ALA A 77 23.94 -18.35 -23.26
C ALA A 77 23.05 -18.07 -22.05
N LEU A 78 21.76 -17.82 -22.32
CA LEU A 78 20.73 -17.58 -21.31
C LEU A 78 19.90 -18.85 -21.11
N LEU A 79 19.81 -19.36 -19.89
CA LEU A 79 18.88 -20.44 -19.58
C LEU A 79 17.47 -19.88 -19.45
N VAL A 80 16.56 -20.37 -20.29
CA VAL A 80 15.17 -19.93 -20.35
C VAL A 80 14.24 -21.11 -20.12
N GLU A 81 13.34 -20.98 -19.17
CA GLU A 81 12.19 -21.87 -19.07
C GLU A 81 11.13 -21.38 -20.04
N LEU A 82 10.92 -22.13 -21.11
CA LEU A 82 9.87 -21.84 -22.10
C LEU A 82 8.55 -22.45 -21.66
N ARG A 83 7.52 -21.59 -21.63
CA ARG A 83 6.13 -21.98 -21.40
C ARG A 83 5.24 -21.36 -22.48
N GLU A 84 4.23 -22.09 -22.91
CA GLU A 84 3.13 -21.52 -23.66
C GLU A 84 2.22 -20.75 -22.69
N LEU A 85 2.27 -19.43 -22.76
CA LEU A 85 1.55 -18.53 -21.86
C LEU A 85 0.74 -17.52 -22.67
N SER A 86 -0.54 -17.41 -22.35
CA SER A 86 -1.34 -16.25 -22.73
C SER A 86 -0.81 -15.00 -22.00
N ASP A 87 -1.13 -13.81 -22.50
CA ASP A 87 -0.74 -12.56 -21.86
C ASP A 87 -1.22 -12.48 -20.40
N ARG A 88 -2.43 -13.00 -20.13
CA ARG A 88 -2.97 -13.06 -18.77
C ARG A 88 -2.13 -13.95 -17.84
N GLU A 89 -1.74 -15.12 -18.29
CA GLU A 89 -0.88 -16.05 -17.53
C GLU A 89 0.52 -15.48 -17.35
N ALA A 90 1.06 -14.82 -18.36
CA ALA A 90 2.33 -14.13 -18.27
C ALA A 90 2.32 -13.00 -17.25
N ILE A 91 1.24 -12.20 -17.19
CA ILE A 91 1.04 -11.19 -16.13
C ILE A 91 1.03 -11.81 -14.75
N ILE A 92 0.29 -12.92 -14.57
CA ILE A 92 0.21 -13.61 -13.28
C ILE A 92 1.60 -14.10 -12.85
N ALA A 93 2.33 -14.75 -13.76
CA ALA A 93 3.68 -15.24 -13.48
C ALA A 93 4.66 -14.10 -13.11
N MET A 94 4.59 -12.99 -13.83
CA MET A 94 5.39 -11.80 -13.56
C MET A 94 5.04 -11.16 -12.20
N ASP A 95 3.76 -11.06 -11.85
CA ASP A 95 3.34 -10.50 -10.57
C ASP A 95 3.76 -11.37 -9.39
N VAL A 96 3.68 -12.70 -9.52
CA VAL A 96 4.14 -13.65 -8.49
C VAL A 96 5.65 -13.48 -8.23
N GLU A 97 6.45 -13.40 -9.27
CA GLU A 97 7.90 -13.15 -9.14
C GLU A 97 8.17 -11.79 -8.49
N ASN A 98 7.52 -10.74 -8.97
CA ASN A 98 7.71 -9.38 -8.49
C ASN A 98 7.26 -9.18 -7.04
N ARG A 99 6.25 -9.92 -6.53
CA ARG A 99 5.80 -9.83 -5.13
C ARG A 99 6.82 -10.32 -4.11
N GLN A 100 7.71 -11.20 -4.51
CA GLN A 100 8.79 -11.69 -3.65
C GLN A 100 9.93 -10.68 -3.51
N ARG A 101 9.91 -9.61 -4.30
CA ARG A 101 10.92 -8.56 -4.32
C ARG A 101 10.55 -7.44 -3.35
N GLN A 102 11.51 -7.01 -2.54
CA GLN A 102 11.32 -5.91 -1.58
C GLN A 102 11.36 -4.51 -2.22
N ASP A 103 11.83 -4.43 -3.46
CA ASP A 103 12.09 -3.17 -4.17
C ASP A 103 10.87 -2.63 -4.95
N LEU A 104 9.74 -3.36 -5.00
CA LEU A 104 8.51 -2.94 -5.68
C LEU A 104 7.54 -2.26 -4.72
N SER A 105 7.39 -0.96 -4.86
CA SER A 105 6.50 -0.18 -4.01
C SER A 105 5.02 -0.52 -4.23
N PRO A 106 4.16 -0.33 -3.20
CA PRO A 106 2.71 -0.45 -3.35
C PRO A 106 2.14 0.48 -4.44
N TYR A 107 2.72 1.66 -4.62
CA TYR A 107 2.33 2.61 -5.66
C TYR A 107 2.59 2.04 -7.07
N GLU A 108 3.79 1.50 -7.32
CA GLU A 108 4.15 0.93 -8.62
C GLU A 108 3.33 -0.32 -8.94
N ARG A 109 3.06 -1.18 -7.94
CA ARG A 109 2.12 -2.30 -8.09
C ARG A 109 0.74 -1.82 -8.49
N GLY A 110 0.25 -0.76 -7.84
CA GLY A 110 -1.02 -0.14 -8.19
C GLY A 110 -1.07 0.38 -9.62
N LEU A 111 0.01 1.00 -10.10
CA LEU A 111 0.13 1.46 -11.49
C LEU A 111 0.07 0.29 -12.49
N SER A 112 0.78 -0.80 -12.22
CA SER A 112 0.76 -2.01 -13.05
C SER A 112 -0.65 -2.60 -13.11
N TYR A 113 -1.33 -2.72 -11.97
CA TYR A 113 -2.71 -3.23 -11.90
C TYR A 113 -3.70 -2.34 -12.65
N ALA A 114 -3.57 -1.02 -12.51
CA ALA A 114 -4.41 -0.06 -13.23
C ALA A 114 -4.20 -0.17 -14.75
N ARG A 115 -2.95 -0.38 -15.20
CA ARG A 115 -2.62 -0.57 -16.61
C ARG A 115 -3.20 -1.86 -17.17
N TRP A 116 -3.06 -2.99 -16.46
CA TRP A 116 -3.58 -4.29 -16.89
C TRP A 116 -5.11 -4.31 -16.99
N LEU A 117 -5.80 -3.65 -16.05
CA LEU A 117 -7.25 -3.46 -16.12
C LEU A 117 -7.67 -2.59 -17.31
N ARG A 118 -6.97 -1.47 -17.54
CA ARG A 118 -7.26 -0.57 -18.67
C ARG A 118 -7.00 -1.23 -20.02
N ALA A 119 -5.98 -2.08 -20.10
CA ALA A 119 -5.66 -2.85 -21.30
C ALA A 119 -6.60 -4.04 -21.55
N GLY A 120 -7.52 -4.33 -20.60
CA GLY A 120 -8.51 -5.39 -20.77
C GLY A 120 -8.03 -6.81 -20.47
N TYR A 121 -6.82 -6.99 -19.90
CA TYR A 121 -6.32 -8.31 -19.51
C TYR A 121 -7.15 -8.95 -18.40
N PHE A 122 -7.83 -8.12 -17.60
CA PHE A 122 -8.77 -8.56 -16.56
C PHE A 122 -10.08 -7.79 -16.69
N ARG A 123 -11.20 -8.50 -16.52
CA ARG A 123 -12.55 -7.94 -16.72
C ARG A 123 -12.95 -6.96 -15.60
N SER A 124 -12.38 -7.11 -14.41
CA SER A 124 -12.71 -6.30 -13.23
C SER A 124 -11.61 -6.40 -12.17
N GLN A 125 -11.68 -5.52 -11.16
CA GLN A 125 -10.80 -5.61 -9.98
C GLN A 125 -10.96 -6.95 -9.23
N HIS A 126 -12.16 -7.51 -9.19
CA HIS A 126 -12.46 -8.82 -8.61
C HIS A 126 -11.78 -9.96 -9.39
N ASP A 127 -11.84 -9.88 -10.72
CA ASP A 127 -11.20 -10.86 -11.59
C ASP A 127 -9.67 -10.79 -11.45
N LEU A 128 -9.11 -9.59 -11.40
CA LEU A 128 -7.68 -9.38 -11.13
C LEU A 128 -7.29 -9.94 -9.75
N ALA A 129 -8.04 -9.61 -8.70
CA ALA A 129 -7.76 -10.08 -7.35
C ALA A 129 -7.76 -11.62 -7.28
N ARG A 130 -8.78 -12.27 -7.86
CA ARG A 130 -8.88 -13.72 -7.93
C ARG A 130 -7.71 -14.34 -8.69
N ALA A 131 -7.36 -13.79 -9.85
CA ALA A 131 -6.28 -14.29 -10.70
C ALA A 131 -4.91 -14.21 -10.01
N LEU A 132 -4.67 -13.14 -9.25
CA LEU A 132 -3.42 -12.92 -8.53
C LEU A 132 -3.39 -13.56 -7.12
N GLY A 133 -4.48 -14.18 -6.67
CA GLY A 133 -4.58 -14.73 -5.30
C GLY A 133 -4.52 -13.65 -4.22
N LEU A 134 -5.08 -12.46 -4.50
CA LEU A 134 -5.13 -11.32 -3.58
C LEU A 134 -6.56 -11.07 -3.09
N SER A 135 -6.69 -10.36 -1.95
CA SER A 135 -8.01 -9.89 -1.53
C SER A 135 -8.48 -8.71 -2.39
N ALA A 136 -9.79 -8.61 -2.64
CA ALA A 136 -10.36 -7.49 -3.37
C ALA A 136 -10.07 -6.14 -2.69
N SER A 137 -10.02 -6.12 -1.36
CA SER A 137 -9.67 -4.93 -0.59
C SER A 137 -8.21 -4.49 -0.81
N GLN A 138 -7.29 -5.43 -0.92
CA GLN A 138 -5.88 -5.12 -1.21
C GLN A 138 -5.72 -4.54 -2.61
N VAL A 139 -6.31 -5.17 -3.63
CA VAL A 139 -6.29 -4.64 -5.00
C VAL A 139 -6.90 -3.23 -5.04
N SER A 140 -8.02 -3.01 -4.35
CA SER A 140 -8.66 -1.69 -4.27
C SER A 140 -7.75 -0.63 -3.66
N ARG A 141 -7.02 -0.95 -2.57
CA ARG A 141 -6.06 -0.01 -1.94
C ARG A 141 -4.91 0.33 -2.88
N LEU A 142 -4.33 -0.67 -3.56
CA LEU A 142 -3.25 -0.45 -4.53
C LEU A 142 -3.70 0.40 -5.71
N LEU A 143 -4.88 0.15 -6.25
CA LEU A 143 -5.46 0.96 -7.34
C LEU A 143 -5.77 2.40 -6.92
N LYS A 144 -6.09 2.63 -5.65
CA LYS A 144 -6.22 3.99 -5.11
C LYS A 144 -4.88 4.71 -5.13
N LEU A 145 -3.80 4.06 -4.67
CA LEU A 145 -2.46 4.65 -4.75
C LEU A 145 -2.08 5.07 -6.17
N ALA A 146 -2.40 4.26 -7.17
CA ALA A 146 -2.15 4.59 -8.58
C ALA A 146 -2.84 5.86 -9.09
N ARG A 147 -3.81 6.41 -8.36
CA ARG A 147 -4.49 7.69 -8.68
C ARG A 147 -3.73 8.92 -8.19
N LEU A 148 -2.70 8.74 -7.37
CA LEU A 148 -1.92 9.86 -6.83
C LEU A 148 -1.13 10.56 -7.95
N PRO A 149 -1.14 11.90 -8.01
CA PRO A 149 -0.27 12.66 -8.91
C PRO A 149 1.21 12.42 -8.59
N SER A 150 2.07 12.37 -9.61
CA SER A 150 3.51 12.14 -9.45
C SER A 150 4.16 13.09 -8.46
N VAL A 151 3.79 14.38 -8.48
CA VAL A 151 4.31 15.40 -7.57
C VAL A 151 4.07 15.07 -6.09
N ILE A 152 2.97 14.38 -5.78
CA ILE A 152 2.67 13.92 -4.41
C ILE A 152 3.54 12.71 -4.07
N VAL A 153 3.70 11.77 -5.02
CA VAL A 153 4.57 10.61 -4.83
C VAL A 153 6.02 11.04 -4.61
N GLU A 154 6.51 11.99 -5.41
CA GLU A 154 7.85 12.56 -5.29
C GLU A 154 8.11 13.21 -3.93
N ALA A 155 7.08 13.75 -3.26
CA ALA A 155 7.22 14.37 -1.95
C ALA A 155 7.67 13.38 -0.86
N PHE A 156 7.39 12.09 -1.03
CA PHE A 156 7.86 11.05 -0.12
C PHE A 156 9.36 10.70 -0.30
N GLY A 157 10.00 11.24 -1.35
CA GLY A 157 11.40 10.94 -1.69
C GLY A 157 11.55 9.60 -2.40
N SER A 158 10.94 8.55 -1.90
CA SER A 158 10.84 7.23 -2.55
C SER A 158 9.40 6.72 -2.55
N ALA A 159 8.97 6.13 -3.65
CA ALA A 159 7.65 5.49 -3.73
C ALA A 159 7.52 4.27 -2.79
N VAL A 160 8.64 3.67 -2.38
CA VAL A 160 8.68 2.57 -1.40
C VAL A 160 8.23 3.02 -0.02
N ASP A 161 8.45 4.28 0.33
CA ASP A 161 8.08 4.85 1.62
C ASP A 161 6.57 5.16 1.75
N ILE A 162 5.80 4.97 0.67
CA ILE A 162 4.34 5.16 0.69
C ILE A 162 3.67 3.87 1.14
N HIS A 163 3.15 3.86 2.36
CA HIS A 163 2.44 2.71 2.90
C HIS A 163 1.12 2.45 2.17
N GLU A 164 0.80 1.17 1.92
CA GLU A 164 -0.45 0.74 1.27
C GLU A 164 -1.70 1.28 1.98
N GLY A 165 -1.68 1.33 3.33
CA GLY A 165 -2.78 1.83 4.15
C GLY A 165 -3.10 3.31 3.97
N TRP A 166 -2.17 4.13 3.47
CA TRP A 166 -2.38 5.58 3.28
C TRP A 166 -3.15 5.93 2.00
N GLY A 167 -3.31 4.96 1.09
CA GLY A 167 -3.89 5.19 -0.24
C GLY A 167 -5.29 5.80 -0.20
N SER A 168 -6.15 5.35 0.70
CA SER A 168 -7.51 5.88 0.81
C SER A 168 -7.51 7.34 1.25
N ASP A 169 -6.79 7.67 2.32
CA ASP A 169 -6.78 9.01 2.90
C ASP A 169 -6.13 10.02 1.95
N LEU A 170 -5.04 9.62 1.28
CA LEU A 170 -4.36 10.46 0.29
C LEU A 170 -5.25 10.71 -0.93
N VAL A 171 -5.98 9.71 -1.41
CA VAL A 171 -6.92 9.89 -2.53
C VAL A 171 -8.11 10.74 -2.11
N ASP A 172 -8.70 10.49 -0.96
CA ASP A 172 -9.80 11.32 -0.42
C ASP A 172 -9.36 12.79 -0.25
N ALA A 173 -8.07 13.02 0.07
CA ALA A 173 -7.50 14.36 0.18
C ALA A 173 -7.37 15.10 -1.16
N ILE A 174 -7.38 14.38 -2.29
CA ILE A 174 -7.23 14.96 -3.63
C ILE A 174 -8.47 14.83 -4.52
N GLU A 175 -9.57 14.22 -4.04
CA GLU A 175 -10.81 14.09 -4.81
C GLU A 175 -11.48 15.45 -5.04
N ASP A 176 -11.50 16.30 -4.04
CA ASP A 176 -11.98 17.67 -4.16
C ASP A 176 -10.94 18.57 -4.86
N PRO A 177 -11.31 19.35 -5.89
CA PRO A 177 -10.37 20.17 -6.67
C PRO A 177 -9.59 21.19 -5.82
N ALA A 178 -10.24 21.81 -4.82
CA ALA A 178 -9.58 22.82 -3.96
C ALA A 178 -8.55 22.14 -3.04
N ARG A 179 -8.91 21.00 -2.46
CA ARG A 179 -8.00 20.20 -1.64
C ARG A 179 -6.84 19.66 -2.46
N ARG A 180 -7.11 19.16 -3.67
CA ARG A 180 -6.08 18.71 -4.61
C ARG A 180 -5.07 19.81 -4.88
N THR A 181 -5.54 21.03 -5.14
CA THR A 181 -4.65 22.18 -5.37
C THR A 181 -3.78 22.48 -4.14
N ALA A 182 -4.36 22.42 -2.94
CA ALA A 182 -3.63 22.63 -1.69
C ALA A 182 -2.59 21.53 -1.46
N ALA A 183 -2.96 20.26 -1.63
CA ALA A 183 -2.06 19.12 -1.50
C ALA A 183 -0.90 19.18 -2.49
N ILE A 184 -1.15 19.52 -3.76
CA ILE A 184 -0.10 19.69 -4.79
C ILE A 184 0.84 20.84 -4.42
N ARG A 185 0.33 21.95 -3.90
CA ARG A 185 1.17 23.08 -3.44
C ARG A 185 2.08 22.63 -2.29
N THR A 186 1.54 21.95 -1.30
CA THR A 186 2.30 21.40 -0.17
C THR A 186 3.35 20.40 -0.65
N ALA A 187 3.00 19.49 -1.57
CA ALA A 187 3.93 18.54 -2.15
C ALA A 187 5.10 19.23 -2.85
N ARG A 188 4.84 20.30 -3.61
CA ARG A 188 5.91 21.11 -4.26
C ARG A 188 6.82 21.77 -3.24
N THR A 189 6.29 22.30 -2.14
CA THR A 189 7.10 22.88 -1.06
C THR A 189 7.98 21.81 -0.42
N ILE A 190 7.45 20.63 -0.15
CA ILE A 190 8.22 19.51 0.41
C ILE A 190 9.32 19.05 -0.56
N ASN A 191 9.01 18.97 -1.87
CA ASN A 191 9.99 18.58 -2.90
C ASN A 191 11.18 19.54 -2.99
N ALA A 192 10.97 20.81 -2.65
CA ALA A 192 12.03 21.83 -2.62
C ALA A 192 12.77 21.90 -1.27
N ALA A 193 12.29 21.22 -0.22
CA ALA A 193 12.89 21.26 1.11
C ALA A 193 14.14 20.39 1.22
N LEU A 194 15.14 20.88 1.94
CA LEU A 194 16.35 20.15 2.32
C LEU A 194 16.67 20.41 3.80
N PRO A 195 16.82 19.39 4.66
CA PRO A 195 16.55 17.96 4.35
C PRO A 195 15.06 17.69 4.12
N ARG A 196 14.74 16.62 3.40
CA ARG A 196 13.35 16.19 3.21
C ARG A 196 12.75 15.67 4.51
N PRO A 197 11.48 15.97 4.80
CA PRO A 197 10.79 15.40 5.95
C PRO A 197 10.65 13.87 5.83
N ALA A 198 10.53 13.19 6.98
CA ALA A 198 10.23 11.75 6.99
C ALA A 198 8.85 11.47 6.35
N ALA A 199 8.67 10.27 5.77
CA ALA A 199 7.46 9.90 5.05
C ALA A 199 6.16 10.07 5.86
N SER A 200 6.18 9.76 7.15
CA SER A 200 5.04 9.97 8.06
C SER A 200 4.69 11.47 8.24
N GLU A 201 5.71 12.33 8.24
CA GLU A 201 5.53 13.78 8.32
C GLU A 201 4.96 14.32 7.00
N VAL A 202 5.47 13.85 5.85
CA VAL A 202 4.95 14.18 4.52
C VAL A 202 3.46 13.82 4.45
N TYR A 203 3.10 12.59 4.86
CA TYR A 203 1.72 12.13 4.90
C TYR A 203 0.84 13.07 5.74
N ARG A 204 1.28 13.43 6.95
CA ARG A 204 0.55 14.32 7.85
C ARG A 204 0.37 15.72 7.26
N GLN A 205 1.41 16.28 6.64
CA GLN A 205 1.36 17.62 6.02
C GLN A 205 0.41 17.67 4.81
N LEU A 206 0.42 16.64 3.97
CA LEU A 206 -0.49 16.53 2.82
C LEU A 206 -1.95 16.47 3.29
N LEU A 207 -2.27 15.68 4.31
CA LEU A 207 -3.62 15.60 4.86
C LEU A 207 -4.04 16.92 5.54
N ALA A 208 -3.16 17.54 6.32
CA ALA A 208 -3.46 18.81 6.98
C ALA A 208 -3.71 19.95 5.99
N SER A 209 -2.97 19.99 4.89
CA SER A 209 -3.13 21.02 3.84
C SER A 209 -4.47 20.89 3.11
N SER A 210 -4.96 19.65 2.94
CA SER A 210 -6.24 19.37 2.33
C SER A 210 -7.43 19.62 3.26
N ALA A 211 -7.21 19.73 4.58
CA ALA A 211 -8.24 19.87 5.60
C ALA A 211 -8.73 21.32 5.81
N ARG A 212 -8.15 22.33 5.13
CA ARG A 212 -8.62 23.73 5.20
C ARG A 212 -9.98 23.88 4.52
N GLY A 213 -11.03 23.40 5.17
CA GLY A 213 -12.41 23.50 4.72
C GLY A 213 -13.36 22.51 5.41
N ARG A 214 -12.83 21.48 6.03
CA ARG A 214 -13.53 20.73 7.08
C ARG A 214 -12.76 20.98 8.38
N LYS A 215 -13.45 21.53 9.41
CA LYS A 215 -13.02 21.29 10.80
C LYS A 215 -12.51 19.85 10.81
N LEU A 216 -11.22 19.65 11.12
CA LEU A 216 -10.65 18.36 11.40
C LEU A 216 -11.71 17.57 12.16
N LYS A 217 -12.39 16.63 11.49
CA LYS A 217 -12.96 15.53 12.24
C LYS A 217 -11.73 14.96 12.92
N ALA A 218 -11.66 15.24 14.21
CA ALA A 218 -10.55 14.87 15.05
C ALA A 218 -10.06 13.50 14.59
N LEU A 219 -8.83 13.42 14.12
CA LEU A 219 -8.05 12.21 14.16
C LEU A 219 -8.39 11.63 15.51
N ALA A 220 -8.93 10.41 15.54
CA ALA A 220 -9.51 9.79 16.72
C ALA A 220 -8.88 10.39 17.98
N HIS A 221 -9.56 11.36 18.59
CA HIS A 221 -9.10 11.88 19.86
C HIS A 221 -9.26 10.71 20.80
N ASP A 222 -8.16 10.01 21.06
CA ASP A 222 -8.10 9.12 22.20
C ASP A 222 -8.31 10.02 23.44
N GLN A 223 -9.55 10.17 23.84
CA GLN A 223 -9.87 10.88 25.05
C GLN A 223 -9.43 9.99 26.21
N VAL A 224 -8.41 10.41 26.91
CA VAL A 224 -7.96 9.71 28.11
C VAL A 224 -8.89 10.08 29.26
N VAL A 225 -9.50 9.08 29.83
CA VAL A 225 -10.29 9.22 31.07
C VAL A 225 -9.38 8.89 32.24
N ASN A 226 -9.21 9.85 33.14
CA ASN A 226 -8.38 9.72 34.32
C ASN A 226 -9.23 9.46 35.57
N GLY A 227 -8.65 8.77 36.53
CA GLY A 227 -9.21 8.61 37.88
C GLY A 227 -9.13 9.90 38.70
N GLU A 228 -9.68 9.86 39.91
CA GLU A 228 -9.63 10.98 40.87
C GLU A 228 -8.19 11.36 41.27
N ASP A 229 -7.27 10.42 41.13
CA ASP A 229 -5.84 10.57 41.39
C ASP A 229 -5.03 11.09 40.18
N GLY A 230 -5.72 11.38 39.08
CA GLY A 230 -5.10 11.82 37.80
C GLY A 230 -4.47 10.69 36.98
N THR A 231 -4.48 9.43 37.44
CA THR A 231 -3.95 8.30 36.66
C THR A 231 -4.88 7.90 35.53
N PRO A 232 -4.35 7.55 34.33
CA PRO A 232 -5.15 7.08 33.20
C PRO A 232 -5.91 5.79 33.56
N LEU A 233 -7.23 5.80 33.43
CA LEU A 233 -8.08 4.63 33.60
C LEU A 233 -8.28 3.89 32.30
N PHE A 234 -8.75 4.59 31.27
CA PHE A 234 -8.97 4.03 29.93
C PHE A 234 -8.97 5.13 28.89
N ARG A 235 -8.96 4.71 27.60
CA ARG A 235 -9.05 5.63 26.45
C ARG A 235 -10.34 5.38 25.69
N VAL A 236 -11.01 6.45 25.28
CA VAL A 236 -12.17 6.42 24.40
C VAL A 236 -11.69 6.79 23.01
N ARG A 237 -11.76 5.85 22.08
CA ARG A 237 -11.38 6.05 20.68
C ARG A 237 -12.60 6.14 19.82
N HIS A 238 -12.84 7.31 19.23
CA HIS A 238 -13.90 7.53 18.25
C HIS A 238 -13.44 7.04 16.89
N GLN A 239 -14.15 6.07 16.31
CA GLN A 239 -13.94 5.56 14.97
C GLN A 239 -15.11 6.03 14.08
N ARG A 240 -14.97 5.86 12.75
CA ARG A 240 -15.97 6.39 11.78
C ARG A 240 -17.40 5.91 12.06
N ASN A 241 -17.57 4.68 12.51
CA ASN A 241 -18.88 4.04 12.74
C ASN A 241 -18.97 3.35 14.12
N SER A 242 -18.02 3.57 15.02
CA SER A 242 -17.97 2.93 16.32
C SER A 242 -17.20 3.75 17.34
N ILE A 243 -17.43 3.48 18.60
CA ILE A 243 -16.63 3.99 19.71
C ILE A 243 -15.98 2.77 20.37
N ALA A 244 -14.65 2.80 20.52
CA ALA A 244 -13.91 1.77 21.21
C ALA A 244 -13.44 2.28 22.57
N LEU A 245 -13.67 1.50 23.60
CA LEU A 245 -13.09 1.69 24.93
C LEU A 245 -11.83 0.83 24.99
N VAL A 246 -10.68 1.47 25.15
CA VAL A 246 -9.37 0.79 25.25
C VAL A 246 -8.94 0.80 26.71
N LEU A 247 -9.04 -0.37 27.35
CA LEU A 247 -8.68 -0.54 28.75
C LEU A 247 -7.28 -1.19 28.82
N PRO A 248 -6.41 -0.77 29.76
CA PRO A 248 -5.13 -1.42 29.98
C PRO A 248 -5.35 -2.85 30.49
N HIS A 249 -4.80 -3.84 29.78
CA HIS A 249 -4.98 -5.27 30.10
C HIS A 249 -4.57 -5.61 31.55
N GLU A 250 -3.56 -4.93 32.05
CA GLU A 250 -3.02 -5.14 33.41
C GLU A 250 -3.97 -4.69 34.55
N LYS A 251 -4.96 -3.84 34.22
CA LYS A 251 -5.90 -3.26 35.21
C LYS A 251 -7.31 -3.87 35.11
N VAL A 252 -7.55 -4.80 34.17
CA VAL A 252 -8.89 -5.36 33.91
C VAL A 252 -8.93 -6.83 34.31
N SER A 253 -9.59 -7.14 35.45
CA SER A 253 -9.95 -8.52 35.75
C SER A 253 -11.17 -8.96 34.97
N HIS A 254 -11.36 -10.28 34.82
CA HIS A 254 -12.54 -10.86 34.13
C HIS A 254 -13.86 -10.33 34.71
N ARG A 255 -13.95 -10.20 36.03
CA ARG A 255 -15.12 -9.65 36.72
C ARG A 255 -15.37 -8.17 36.45
N CYS A 256 -14.30 -7.42 36.18
CA CYS A 256 -14.38 -6.01 35.80
C CYS A 256 -14.91 -5.89 34.35
N LEU A 257 -14.51 -6.79 33.43
CA LEU A 257 -14.97 -6.84 32.06
C LEU A 257 -16.48 -7.14 32.00
N GLU A 258 -16.95 -8.16 32.76
CA GLU A 258 -18.38 -8.49 32.85
C GLU A 258 -19.21 -7.30 33.34
N ALA A 259 -18.73 -6.61 34.40
CA ALA A 259 -19.42 -5.44 34.92
C ALA A 259 -19.49 -4.28 33.90
N ILE A 260 -18.48 -4.10 33.06
CA ILE A 260 -18.47 -3.10 31.97
C ILE A 260 -19.45 -3.49 30.87
N GLU A 261 -19.47 -4.77 30.47
CA GLU A 261 -20.40 -5.29 29.47
C GLU A 261 -21.86 -5.11 29.91
N ASP A 262 -22.17 -5.45 31.16
CA ASP A 262 -23.50 -5.23 31.73
C ASP A 262 -23.90 -3.76 31.84
N ALA A 263 -22.95 -2.87 32.14
CA ALA A 263 -23.19 -1.44 32.22
C ALA A 263 -23.47 -0.87 30.83
N VAL A 264 -22.69 -1.24 29.82
CA VAL A 264 -22.86 -0.82 28.42
C VAL A 264 -24.20 -1.33 27.89
N ALA A 265 -24.52 -2.61 28.09
CA ALA A 265 -25.80 -3.19 27.67
C ALA A 265 -26.99 -2.44 28.27
N ARG A 266 -26.98 -2.15 29.56
CA ARG A 266 -28.04 -1.38 30.24
C ARG A 266 -28.19 0.04 29.73
N ILE A 267 -27.10 0.69 29.29
CA ILE A 267 -27.13 2.04 28.74
C ILE A 267 -27.68 2.01 27.30
N MET A 268 -27.30 1.01 26.51
CA MET A 268 -27.72 0.89 25.10
C MET A 268 -29.18 0.44 24.95
N ASP A 269 -29.71 -0.33 25.89
CA ASP A 269 -31.11 -0.81 25.89
C ASP A 269 -32.14 0.23 26.40
N ARG A 270 -31.71 1.41 26.83
CA ARG A 270 -32.65 2.48 27.21
C ARG A 270 -33.30 3.11 25.98
N PRO A 271 -34.64 3.30 25.95
CA PRO A 271 -35.35 3.88 24.82
C PRO A 271 -34.90 5.30 24.46
N ASP A 272 -34.27 6.02 25.38
CA ASP A 272 -33.72 7.37 25.15
C ASP A 272 -32.28 7.35 24.54
N GLY A 273 -31.68 6.18 24.29
CA GLY A 273 -30.35 6.04 23.68
C GLY A 273 -30.24 6.46 22.21
N ALA A 274 -31.37 6.85 21.58
CA ALA A 274 -31.42 7.35 20.21
C ALA A 274 -31.28 8.89 20.11
N ALA A 275 -30.88 9.58 21.16
CA ALA A 275 -30.66 11.02 21.13
C ALA A 275 -29.44 11.35 20.23
N THR A 276 -29.75 11.95 19.13
CA THR A 276 -28.87 12.66 18.21
C THR A 276 -27.71 13.35 18.92
N TYR A 277 -26.50 12.89 18.68
CA TYR A 277 -25.27 13.59 19.06
C TYR A 277 -25.20 14.89 18.25
N SER A 278 -25.81 15.96 18.77
CA SER A 278 -25.59 17.32 18.32
C SER A 278 -24.18 17.72 18.80
N SER A 279 -23.32 18.03 17.84
CA SER A 279 -21.95 18.49 18.04
C SER A 279 -21.93 19.92 18.61
N THR A 280 -22.34 20.07 19.87
CA THR A 280 -22.13 21.31 20.62
C THR A 280 -21.31 20.95 21.85
N ALA A 281 -20.07 21.44 21.91
CA ALA A 281 -19.22 21.32 23.09
C ALA A 281 -19.95 21.86 24.32
N PRO A 282 -20.06 21.11 25.44
CA PRO A 282 -20.65 21.65 26.66
C PRO A 282 -19.73 22.72 27.22
N ARG A 283 -20.28 23.93 27.40
CA ARG A 283 -19.71 24.93 28.30
C ARG A 283 -19.71 24.30 29.70
N LEU A 284 -18.58 24.35 30.36
CA LEU A 284 -18.48 24.06 31.77
C LEU A 284 -19.45 24.93 32.57
N SER A 285 -20.59 24.38 32.99
CA SER A 285 -21.37 24.92 34.07
C SER A 285 -21.09 24.05 35.29
N THR A 286 -20.55 24.68 36.33
CA THR A 286 -20.46 24.15 37.66
C THR A 286 -21.87 23.99 38.22
N ASP A 287 -22.46 22.79 38.01
CA ASP A 287 -23.62 22.41 38.80
C ASP A 287 -23.58 20.91 39.08
N THR A 288 -23.65 20.63 40.38
CA THR A 288 -23.45 19.34 41.02
C THR A 288 -24.71 18.49 40.89
N GLY A 289 -24.68 17.54 39.91
CA GLY A 289 -25.65 16.44 39.83
C GLY A 289 -24.98 15.09 40.06
N PRO A 290 -25.67 14.04 40.49
CA PRO A 290 -25.07 12.93 41.24
C PRO A 290 -24.14 12.07 40.40
N MET A 291 -22.87 12.04 40.82
CA MET A 291 -21.87 11.10 40.36
C MET A 291 -22.31 9.66 40.65
N LEU A 292 -22.27 8.81 39.63
CA LEU A 292 -22.29 7.37 39.80
C LEU A 292 -20.99 6.94 40.50
N ARG A 293 -21.09 6.73 41.84
CA ARG A 293 -20.04 6.12 42.61
C ARG A 293 -20.08 4.61 42.38
N VAL A 294 -19.12 4.08 41.63
CA VAL A 294 -18.79 2.67 41.74
C VAL A 294 -17.90 2.49 42.95
N ARG A 295 -18.44 1.91 43.98
CA ARG A 295 -17.64 1.41 45.11
C ARG A 295 -17.07 0.03 44.72
N ALA A 296 -15.83 -0.17 45.12
CA ALA A 296 -15.06 -1.39 44.96
C ALA A 296 -15.79 -2.65 45.51
#